data_3eca8de5d7feeba8d8931108782f4d2c
#
_entry.id   3eca8de5d7feeba8d8931108782f4d2c
#
_cell.length_a   1.000
_cell.length_b   1.000
_cell.length_c   1.000
_cell.angle_alpha   90.00
_cell.angle_beta   90.00
_cell.angle_gamma   90.00
#
_symmetry.space_group_name_H-M   'P 1'
#
loop_
_entity.id
_entity.type
_entity.pdbx_description
1 polymer ?
#
loop_
_entity_poly.entity_id
_entity_poly.type
_entity_poly.pdbx_seq_one_letter_code
_entity_poly.pdbx_strand_id
1 'polypeptide(L)'
;MPSYGAKITDFLRQHDVHGVYRRIVKKTFPRRRVIARFPFDLFMADLIEYPSKKMVYANSGYRFILVLIDCFTKKIYVAPMKLKNQAWSADAFESIFKKFDQFPVHLVTDGGREFFNSTVAKVFDSYGINHYKTPTITKWKASIAERAIRTIKEKLEKYFHITGKRKWIDAINQIVSNYNNTPHSSHGYPPNEVVNRPRGEIYKTLYPNKSLKIQCRLKKGDLVRIIREKGRLEKGYTPKWSEEIYKISNIRQSNAVCWYKVQSIDGVALKGVWYYYQLNFVSRNVHTSGLESDAIQSNSNK
;
A
#
# COMPACT_ATOMS: atom_id res chain seq x y z
N MET A 1 -37.72 27.96 20.37
CA MET A 1 -36.70 28.53 19.49
C MET A 1 -35.59 27.50 19.33
N PRO A 2 -35.05 27.24 18.12
CA PRO A 2 -33.92 26.31 17.96
C PRO A 2 -32.71 26.83 18.73
N SER A 3 -31.99 25.92 19.40
CA SER A 3 -30.78 26.26 20.15
C SER A 3 -29.72 26.90 19.24
N TYR A 4 -28.85 27.73 19.80
CA TYR A 4 -27.77 28.38 19.07
C TYR A 4 -26.89 27.37 18.28
N GLY A 5 -26.68 26.18 18.85
CA GLY A 5 -25.99 25.07 18.20
C GLY A 5 -26.71 24.53 16.96
N ALA A 6 -28.03 24.49 16.94
CA ALA A 6 -28.81 24.08 15.77
C ALA A 6 -28.64 25.06 14.61
N LYS A 7 -28.64 26.37 14.89
CA LYS A 7 -28.44 27.42 13.86
C LYS A 7 -27.06 27.34 13.21
N ILE A 8 -26.01 27.11 13.99
CA ILE A 8 -24.64 26.92 13.45
C ILE A 8 -24.57 25.67 12.60
N THR A 9 -25.19 24.58 13.04
CA THR A 9 -25.18 23.31 12.29
C THR A 9 -25.90 23.45 10.94
N ASP A 10 -27.01 24.18 10.91
CA ASP A 10 -27.77 24.44 9.68
C ASP A 10 -27.03 25.37 8.76
N PHE A 11 -26.39 26.41 9.28
CA PHE A 11 -25.50 27.30 8.51
C PHE A 11 -24.36 26.49 7.84
N LEU A 12 -23.67 25.64 8.61
CA LEU A 12 -22.58 24.80 8.07
C LEU A 12 -23.06 23.79 7.03
N ARG A 13 -24.30 23.30 7.13
CA ARG A 13 -24.90 22.41 6.14
C ARG A 13 -25.28 23.11 4.83
N GLN A 14 -25.67 24.37 4.90
CA GLN A 14 -25.98 25.20 3.73
C GLN A 14 -24.72 25.55 2.92
N HIS A 15 -23.57 25.60 3.57
CA HIS A 15 -22.30 25.88 2.90
C HIS A 15 -21.57 24.58 2.55
N ASP A 16 -21.08 24.49 1.33
CA ASP A 16 -20.35 23.33 0.78
C ASP A 16 -19.09 22.98 1.58
N VAL A 17 -18.57 23.93 2.33
CA VAL A 17 -17.44 23.77 3.29
C VAL A 17 -17.65 22.59 4.25
N HIS A 18 -18.87 22.27 4.65
CA HIS A 18 -19.14 21.13 5.54
C HIS A 18 -18.71 19.80 4.91
N GLY A 19 -18.87 19.63 3.61
CA GLY A 19 -18.48 18.44 2.84
C GLY A 19 -16.96 18.19 2.87
N VAL A 20 -16.17 19.24 2.82
CA VAL A 20 -14.69 19.21 2.78
C VAL A 20 -14.10 18.77 4.14
N TYR A 21 -14.75 19.11 5.24
CA TYR A 21 -14.32 18.77 6.62
C TYR A 21 -14.95 17.49 7.18
N ARG A 22 -15.85 16.84 6.44
CA ARG A 22 -16.54 15.64 6.90
C ARG A 22 -15.56 14.58 7.41
N ARG A 23 -15.86 13.98 8.57
CA ARG A 23 -15.02 12.96 9.18
C ARG A 23 -14.88 11.74 8.27
N ILE A 24 -13.65 11.31 8.03
CA ILE A 24 -13.38 10.05 7.33
C ILE A 24 -13.69 8.89 8.28
N VAL A 25 -14.75 8.14 7.97
CA VAL A 25 -15.09 6.92 8.70
C VAL A 25 -14.29 5.77 8.09
N LYS A 26 -13.21 5.39 8.74
CA LYS A 26 -12.44 4.20 8.37
C LYS A 26 -13.23 2.96 8.80
N LYS A 27 -14.09 2.46 7.92
CA LYS A 27 -14.72 1.15 8.13
C LYS A 27 -13.80 0.06 7.57
N THR A 28 -13.76 -1.10 8.23
CA THR A 28 -13.19 -2.32 7.65
C THR A 28 -13.96 -2.65 6.39
N PHE A 29 -13.32 -2.68 5.25
CA PHE A 29 -13.96 -3.00 3.97
C PHE A 29 -13.06 -3.93 3.17
N PRO A 30 -13.64 -4.77 2.31
CA PRO A 30 -12.88 -5.65 1.43
C PRO A 30 -11.98 -4.81 0.48
N ARG A 31 -10.73 -5.22 0.35
CA ARG A 31 -9.76 -4.61 -0.59
C ARG A 31 -9.40 -5.62 -1.66
N ARG A 32 -8.97 -5.14 -2.82
CA ARG A 32 -8.33 -6.02 -3.80
C ARG A 32 -7.17 -6.73 -3.14
N ARG A 33 -7.13 -8.04 -3.28
CA ARG A 33 -6.03 -8.84 -2.78
C ARG A 33 -4.83 -8.71 -3.72
N VAL A 34 -3.65 -8.75 -3.16
CA VAL A 34 -2.45 -9.06 -3.92
C VAL A 34 -2.52 -10.55 -4.25
N ILE A 35 -2.50 -10.88 -5.52
CA ILE A 35 -2.61 -12.26 -6.00
C ILE A 35 -1.29 -12.63 -6.64
N ALA A 36 -0.63 -13.64 -6.10
CA ALA A 36 0.43 -14.39 -6.74
C ALA A 36 -0.14 -15.73 -7.18
N ARG A 37 0.11 -16.16 -8.41
CA ARG A 37 -0.53 -17.33 -9.01
C ARG A 37 0.23 -18.63 -8.77
N PHE A 38 1.54 -18.51 -8.54
CA PHE A 38 2.46 -19.62 -8.33
C PHE A 38 3.72 -19.14 -7.59
N PRO A 39 4.58 -20.04 -7.09
CA PRO A 39 5.88 -19.66 -6.54
C PRO A 39 6.68 -18.85 -7.57
N PHE A 40 7.38 -17.81 -7.12
CA PHE A 40 8.14 -16.87 -7.97
C PHE A 40 7.31 -16.01 -8.94
N ASP A 41 5.97 -16.01 -8.89
CA ASP A 41 5.15 -15.10 -9.72
C ASP A 41 5.32 -13.65 -9.28
N LEU A 42 5.24 -13.38 -7.96
CA LEU A 42 5.28 -12.03 -7.41
C LEU A 42 6.05 -11.99 -6.11
N PHE A 43 7.07 -11.16 -6.09
CA PHE A 43 7.80 -10.82 -4.87
C PHE A 43 7.51 -9.39 -4.41
N MET A 44 7.64 -9.16 -3.13
CA MET A 44 7.66 -7.82 -2.55
C MET A 44 8.93 -7.62 -1.74
N ALA A 45 9.50 -6.42 -1.80
CA ALA A 45 10.65 -6.05 -1.00
C ALA A 45 10.46 -4.74 -0.26
N ASP A 46 11.08 -4.65 0.90
CA ASP A 46 11.13 -3.45 1.73
C ASP A 46 12.32 -3.56 2.71
N LEU A 47 12.68 -2.46 3.38
CA LEU A 47 13.82 -2.38 4.27
C LEU A 47 13.41 -2.35 5.75
N ILE A 48 14.12 -3.13 6.56
CA ILE A 48 14.21 -2.88 8.00
C ILE A 48 15.35 -1.91 8.24
N GLU A 49 15.12 -0.87 9.03
CA GLU A 49 16.13 0.09 9.44
C GLU A 49 16.32 0.07 10.95
N TYR A 50 17.59 0.06 11.38
CA TYR A 50 18.02 0.26 12.76
C TYR A 50 18.89 1.51 12.87
N PRO A 51 18.31 2.70 13.14
CA PRO A 51 18.99 4.00 13.04
C PRO A 51 19.95 4.30 14.20
N SER A 52 19.85 3.60 15.33
CA SER A 52 20.67 3.86 16.52
C SER A 52 22.15 3.61 16.27
N LYS A 53 23.01 4.60 16.57
CA LYS A 53 24.47 4.48 16.46
C LYS A 53 25.03 3.27 17.21
N LYS A 54 24.52 2.99 18.41
CA LYS A 54 24.90 1.79 19.21
C LYS A 54 24.56 0.50 18.48
N MET A 55 23.38 0.45 17.81
CA MET A 55 22.95 -0.71 17.03
C MET A 55 23.84 -0.90 15.79
N VAL A 56 24.13 0.17 15.07
CA VAL A 56 25.00 0.14 13.89
C VAL A 56 26.40 -0.35 14.27
N TYR A 57 26.97 0.18 15.35
CA TYR A 57 28.29 -0.27 15.84
C TYR A 57 28.29 -1.76 16.22
N ALA A 58 27.29 -2.22 16.98
CA ALA A 58 27.17 -3.62 17.37
C ALA A 58 27.01 -4.58 16.18
N ASN A 59 26.58 -4.09 15.02
CA ASN A 59 26.34 -4.86 13.80
C ASN A 59 27.36 -4.56 12.69
N SER A 60 28.59 -4.23 13.02
CA SER A 60 29.71 -4.04 12.07
C SER A 60 29.42 -3.01 10.98
N GLY A 61 28.70 -1.95 11.33
CA GLY A 61 28.29 -0.88 10.42
C GLY A 61 27.02 -1.16 9.62
N TYR A 62 26.43 -2.35 9.72
CA TYR A 62 25.18 -2.66 9.06
C TYR A 62 23.99 -1.98 9.77
N ARG A 63 23.21 -1.22 8.99
CA ARG A 63 22.08 -0.45 9.48
C ARG A 63 20.74 -0.94 8.93
N PHE A 64 20.74 -1.54 7.74
CA PHE A 64 19.53 -1.95 7.03
C PHE A 64 19.55 -3.45 6.78
N ILE A 65 18.34 -4.03 6.68
CA ILE A 65 18.12 -5.39 6.21
C ILE A 65 17.14 -5.30 5.06
N LEU A 66 17.55 -5.68 3.85
CA LEU A 66 16.62 -5.91 2.75
C LEU A 66 15.82 -7.17 3.07
N VAL A 67 14.51 -7.07 3.05
CA VAL A 67 13.59 -8.19 3.20
C VAL A 67 12.85 -8.38 1.88
N LEU A 68 13.00 -9.56 1.30
CA LEU A 68 12.33 -9.98 0.09
C LEU A 68 11.41 -11.16 0.42
N ILE A 69 10.14 -11.10 0.02
CA ILE A 69 9.16 -12.15 0.29
C ILE A 69 8.46 -12.60 -1.00
N ASP A 70 8.40 -13.90 -1.22
CA ASP A 70 7.52 -14.51 -2.22
C ASP A 70 6.06 -14.41 -1.74
N CYS A 71 5.23 -13.73 -2.51
CA CYS A 71 3.83 -13.50 -2.16
C CYS A 71 2.97 -14.77 -2.20
N PHE A 72 3.41 -15.83 -2.90
CA PHE A 72 2.72 -17.10 -2.94
C PHE A 72 3.13 -18.01 -1.78
N THR A 73 4.40 -18.36 -1.70
CA THR A 73 4.93 -19.29 -0.67
C THR A 73 5.07 -18.66 0.70
N LYS A 74 5.11 -17.33 0.80
CA LYS A 74 5.48 -16.55 2.00
C LYS A 74 6.92 -16.74 2.44
N LYS A 75 7.76 -17.37 1.62
CA LYS A 75 9.19 -17.55 1.88
C LYS A 75 9.91 -16.21 1.89
N ILE A 76 10.72 -16.00 2.93
CA ILE A 76 11.48 -14.76 3.14
C ILE A 76 12.94 -15.00 2.83
N TYR A 77 13.55 -14.00 2.21
CA TYR A 77 14.99 -13.87 1.99
C TYR A 77 15.45 -12.53 2.52
N VAL A 78 16.66 -12.47 3.03
CA VAL A 78 17.23 -11.25 3.59
C VAL A 78 18.67 -11.02 3.15
N ALA A 79 19.04 -9.74 3.05
CA ALA A 79 20.43 -9.32 2.86
C ALA A 79 20.73 -8.09 3.73
N PRO A 80 21.84 -8.07 4.46
CA PRO A 80 22.27 -6.92 5.25
C PRO A 80 22.84 -5.82 4.35
N MET A 81 22.59 -4.55 4.70
CA MET A 81 23.09 -3.39 3.99
C MET A 81 23.61 -2.35 4.97
N LYS A 82 24.74 -1.67 4.63
CA LYS A 82 25.27 -0.59 5.45
C LYS A 82 24.60 0.75 5.14
N LEU A 83 24.34 1.03 3.87
CA LEU A 83 23.77 2.30 3.40
C LEU A 83 22.49 2.06 2.61
N LYS A 84 21.58 3.02 2.71
CA LYS A 84 20.34 3.07 1.92
C LYS A 84 20.61 3.84 0.62
N ASN A 85 21.35 3.21 -0.30
CA ASN A 85 21.68 3.77 -1.60
C ASN A 85 21.60 2.71 -2.71
N GLN A 86 21.81 3.15 -3.94
CA GLN A 86 21.67 2.31 -5.14
C GLN A 86 22.66 1.13 -5.17
N ALA A 87 23.92 1.33 -4.80
CA ALA A 87 24.95 0.30 -4.85
C ALA A 87 24.63 -0.82 -3.85
N TRP A 88 24.39 -0.48 -2.58
CA TRP A 88 24.05 -1.45 -1.55
C TRP A 88 22.73 -2.19 -1.83
N SER A 89 21.74 -1.51 -2.47
CA SER A 89 20.49 -2.17 -2.86
C SER A 89 20.73 -3.16 -3.99
N ALA A 90 21.50 -2.80 -5.00
CA ALA A 90 21.85 -3.69 -6.11
C ALA A 90 22.61 -4.93 -5.60
N ASP A 91 23.66 -4.74 -4.80
CA ASP A 91 24.45 -5.83 -4.21
C ASP A 91 23.57 -6.75 -3.33
N ALA A 92 22.66 -6.18 -2.55
CA ALA A 92 21.77 -6.94 -1.69
C ALA A 92 20.79 -7.82 -2.52
N PHE A 93 20.17 -7.27 -3.57
CA PHE A 93 19.31 -8.07 -4.46
C PHE A 93 20.12 -9.15 -5.17
N GLU A 94 21.27 -8.80 -5.73
CA GLU A 94 22.11 -9.75 -6.43
C GLU A 94 22.59 -10.89 -5.51
N SER A 95 22.95 -10.58 -4.26
CA SER A 95 23.35 -11.58 -3.26
C SER A 95 22.23 -12.57 -2.92
N ILE A 96 20.96 -12.14 -3.03
CA ILE A 96 19.80 -13.00 -2.85
C ILE A 96 19.56 -13.82 -4.13
N PHE A 97 19.57 -13.18 -5.30
CA PHE A 97 19.25 -13.83 -6.58
C PHE A 97 20.27 -14.90 -6.98
N LYS A 98 21.54 -14.73 -6.64
CA LYS A 98 22.59 -15.76 -6.82
C LYS A 98 22.28 -17.09 -6.11
N LYS A 99 21.33 -17.11 -5.18
CA LYS A 99 20.91 -18.31 -4.44
C LYS A 99 19.62 -18.94 -5.02
N PHE A 100 19.12 -18.40 -6.14
CA PHE A 100 17.88 -18.83 -6.76
C PHE A 100 18.15 -19.67 -8.00
N ASP A 101 17.43 -20.78 -8.11
CA ASP A 101 17.37 -21.58 -9.34
C ASP A 101 16.36 -21.03 -10.34
N GLN A 102 15.38 -20.25 -9.87
CA GLN A 102 14.33 -19.60 -10.64
C GLN A 102 14.12 -18.16 -10.15
N PHE A 103 13.97 -17.21 -11.06
CA PHE A 103 13.82 -15.79 -10.70
C PHE A 103 12.37 -15.34 -10.63
N PRO A 104 12.05 -14.31 -9.83
CA PRO A 104 10.72 -13.73 -9.79
C PRO A 104 10.31 -13.15 -11.14
N VAL A 105 9.08 -13.42 -11.57
CA VAL A 105 8.52 -12.75 -12.76
C VAL A 105 8.28 -11.27 -12.46
N HIS A 106 7.79 -10.99 -11.27
CA HIS A 106 7.43 -9.64 -10.84
C HIS A 106 8.01 -9.32 -9.46
N LEU A 107 8.55 -8.12 -9.33
CA LEU A 107 9.00 -7.55 -8.05
C LEU A 107 8.34 -6.21 -7.80
N VAL A 108 7.78 -6.03 -6.60
CA VAL A 108 7.16 -4.78 -6.16
C VAL A 108 7.91 -4.22 -4.96
N THR A 109 8.28 -2.94 -5.05
CA THR A 109 8.85 -2.19 -3.92
C THR A 109 8.04 -0.92 -3.68
N ASP A 110 8.36 -0.18 -2.63
CA ASP A 110 7.93 1.21 -2.54
C ASP A 110 8.67 2.07 -3.60
N GLY A 111 8.27 3.35 -3.73
CA GLY A 111 8.88 4.27 -4.70
C GLY A 111 10.19 4.91 -4.23
N GLY A 112 10.93 4.27 -3.33
CA GLY A 112 12.19 4.77 -2.79
C GLY A 112 13.29 4.88 -3.85
N ARG A 113 14.11 5.93 -3.78
CA ARG A 113 15.23 6.15 -4.72
C ARG A 113 16.28 5.04 -4.65
N GLU A 114 16.38 4.34 -3.52
CA GLU A 114 17.24 3.18 -3.33
C GLU A 114 16.87 2.00 -4.23
N PHE A 115 15.59 1.91 -4.65
CA PHE A 115 15.09 0.84 -5.50
C PHE A 115 14.86 1.30 -6.95
N PHE A 116 14.49 2.57 -7.17
CA PHE A 116 14.20 3.13 -8.48
C PHE A 116 15.36 3.99 -8.98
N ASN A 117 16.37 3.33 -9.51
CA ASN A 117 17.56 3.91 -10.11
C ASN A 117 18.14 2.97 -11.19
N SER A 118 19.04 3.47 -12.02
CA SER A 118 19.63 2.71 -13.14
C SER A 118 20.47 1.51 -12.70
N THR A 119 21.14 1.58 -11.54
CA THR A 119 21.98 0.48 -11.05
C THR A 119 21.17 -0.74 -10.66
N VAL A 120 20.09 -0.52 -9.89
CA VAL A 120 19.16 -1.60 -9.49
C VAL A 120 18.36 -2.11 -10.69
N ALA A 121 17.98 -1.23 -11.64
CA ALA A 121 17.29 -1.63 -12.86
C ALA A 121 18.13 -2.61 -13.68
N LYS A 122 19.43 -2.34 -13.85
CA LYS A 122 20.36 -3.26 -14.55
C LYS A 122 20.39 -4.66 -13.91
N VAL A 123 20.37 -4.74 -12.58
CA VAL A 123 20.30 -6.03 -11.87
C VAL A 123 18.99 -6.74 -12.22
N PHE A 124 17.85 -6.06 -12.14
CA PHE A 124 16.57 -6.71 -12.45
C PHE A 124 16.45 -7.12 -13.91
N ASP A 125 16.93 -6.28 -14.83
CA ASP A 125 16.95 -6.58 -16.26
C ASP A 125 17.83 -7.82 -16.58
N SER A 126 18.99 -7.97 -15.92
CA SER A 126 19.88 -9.14 -16.12
C SER A 126 19.26 -10.46 -15.67
N TYR A 127 18.30 -10.42 -14.75
CA TYR A 127 17.54 -11.58 -14.29
C TYR A 127 16.12 -11.70 -14.91
N GLY A 128 15.76 -10.80 -15.84
CA GLY A 128 14.45 -10.79 -16.51
C GLY A 128 13.29 -10.45 -15.57
N ILE A 129 13.54 -9.66 -14.52
CA ILE A 129 12.56 -9.34 -13.46
C ILE A 129 11.82 -8.05 -13.80
N ASN A 130 10.49 -8.11 -13.90
CA ASN A 130 9.65 -6.94 -14.09
C ASN A 130 9.48 -6.19 -12.76
N HIS A 131 10.18 -5.07 -12.60
CA HIS A 131 10.10 -4.23 -11.40
C HIS A 131 9.11 -3.09 -11.53
N TYR A 132 8.24 -2.93 -10.54
CA TYR A 132 7.32 -1.79 -10.48
C TYR A 132 7.04 -1.35 -9.04
N LYS A 133 6.70 -0.07 -8.91
CA LYS A 133 6.36 0.53 -7.61
C LYS A 133 4.89 0.33 -7.25
N THR A 134 4.62 0.23 -5.95
CA THR A 134 3.25 0.33 -5.46
C THR A 134 2.65 1.69 -5.83
N PRO A 135 1.41 1.74 -6.37
CA PRO A 135 0.77 3.01 -6.71
C PRO A 135 0.63 3.91 -5.47
N THR A 136 1.08 5.15 -5.56
CA THR A 136 1.10 6.13 -4.45
C THR A 136 -0.31 6.50 -3.97
N ILE A 137 -1.29 6.51 -4.88
CA ILE A 137 -2.68 6.93 -4.63
C ILE A 137 -3.47 5.91 -3.81
N THR A 138 -3.12 4.67 -3.91
CA THR A 138 -3.66 3.65 -3.02
C THR A 138 -2.62 3.41 -1.94
N LYS A 139 -2.98 3.55 -0.66
CA LYS A 139 -2.14 3.10 0.48
C LYS A 139 -1.91 1.59 0.45
N TRP A 140 -1.67 1.06 -0.72
CA TRP A 140 -1.24 -0.30 -1.01
C TRP A 140 0.27 -0.32 -0.85
N LYS A 141 0.68 -0.08 0.37
CA LYS A 141 2.04 -0.42 0.74
C LYS A 141 2.23 -1.90 0.48
N ALA A 142 3.45 -2.32 0.35
CA ALA A 142 3.81 -3.73 0.24
C ALA A 142 3.34 -4.52 1.48
N SER A 143 2.02 -4.60 1.68
CA SER A 143 1.37 -5.06 2.93
C SER A 143 1.80 -6.47 3.33
N ILE A 144 2.22 -7.29 2.36
CA ILE A 144 2.77 -8.62 2.61
C ILE A 144 4.19 -8.47 3.15
N ALA A 145 5.04 -7.64 2.54
CA ALA A 145 6.39 -7.35 3.02
C ALA A 145 6.36 -6.65 4.39
N GLU A 146 5.48 -5.66 4.59
CA GLU A 146 5.32 -4.99 5.89
C GLU A 146 4.96 -5.97 7.02
N ARG A 147 4.08 -6.95 6.74
CA ARG A 147 3.74 -7.99 7.71
C ARG A 147 4.92 -8.92 7.99
N ALA A 148 5.64 -9.33 6.95
CA ALA A 148 6.86 -10.13 7.09
C ALA A 148 7.91 -9.39 7.93
N ILE A 149 8.16 -8.12 7.64
CA ILE A 149 9.06 -7.25 8.40
C ILE A 149 8.65 -7.18 9.87
N ARG A 150 7.37 -6.98 10.15
CA ARG A 150 6.87 -6.96 11.54
C ARG A 150 7.21 -8.27 12.25
N THR A 151 6.94 -9.41 11.63
CA THR A 151 7.24 -10.73 12.21
C THR A 151 8.75 -10.91 12.47
N ILE A 152 9.60 -10.50 11.53
CA ILE A 152 11.06 -10.56 11.71
C ILE A 152 11.51 -9.64 12.84
N LYS A 153 11.01 -8.39 12.89
CA LYS A 153 11.32 -7.46 13.99
C LYS A 153 10.91 -8.01 15.34
N GLU A 154 9.71 -8.59 15.47
CA GLU A 154 9.24 -9.20 16.71
C GLU A 154 10.15 -10.37 17.17
N LYS A 155 10.62 -11.18 16.22
CA LYS A 155 11.57 -12.27 16.52
C LYS A 155 12.95 -11.72 16.93
N LEU A 156 13.44 -10.67 16.29
CA LEU A 156 14.70 -10.00 16.65
C LEU A 156 14.60 -9.33 18.02
N GLU A 157 13.50 -8.66 18.36
CA GLU A 157 13.32 -8.05 19.69
C GLU A 157 13.30 -9.13 20.81
N LYS A 158 12.65 -10.27 20.57
CA LYS A 158 12.71 -11.42 21.48
C LYS A 158 14.13 -11.94 21.66
N TYR A 159 14.88 -12.07 20.57
CA TYR A 159 16.29 -12.47 20.60
C TYR A 159 17.14 -11.45 21.41
N PHE A 160 16.94 -10.15 21.20
CA PHE A 160 17.65 -9.11 21.96
C PHE A 160 17.32 -9.16 23.46
N HIS A 161 16.04 -9.41 23.78
CA HIS A 161 15.60 -9.53 25.17
C HIS A 161 16.25 -10.73 25.88
N ILE A 162 16.29 -11.87 25.23
CA ILE A 162 16.85 -13.12 25.79
C ILE A 162 18.38 -13.03 25.94
N THR A 163 19.06 -12.49 24.92
CA THR A 163 20.53 -12.50 24.89
C THR A 163 21.17 -11.26 25.55
N GLY A 164 20.39 -10.21 25.80
CA GLY A 164 20.90 -8.90 26.23
C GLY A 164 21.74 -8.19 25.16
N LYS A 165 21.96 -8.80 24.00
CA LYS A 165 22.82 -8.30 22.92
C LYS A 165 21.96 -7.82 21.76
N ARG A 166 22.29 -6.63 21.19
CA ARG A 166 21.61 -6.06 20.02
C ARG A 166 22.32 -6.35 18.70
N LYS A 167 22.95 -7.54 18.61
CA LYS A 167 23.72 -7.97 17.42
C LYS A 167 22.82 -8.85 16.55
N TRP A 168 22.06 -8.22 15.64
CA TRP A 168 21.13 -8.92 14.75
C TRP A 168 21.83 -9.61 13.58
N ILE A 169 23.01 -9.12 13.16
CA ILE A 169 23.71 -9.64 11.98
C ILE A 169 24.03 -11.14 12.09
N ASP A 170 24.31 -11.61 13.29
CA ASP A 170 24.63 -13.01 13.55
C ASP A 170 23.36 -13.88 13.64
N ALA A 171 22.21 -13.29 14.00
CA ALA A 171 20.98 -14.02 14.29
C ALA A 171 19.98 -14.03 13.10
N ILE A 172 20.08 -13.06 12.19
CA ILE A 172 19.03 -12.82 11.18
C ILE A 172 18.80 -14.03 10.27
N ASN A 173 19.86 -14.70 9.83
CA ASN A 173 19.76 -15.87 8.98
C ASN A 173 19.06 -17.03 9.66
N GLN A 174 19.38 -17.30 10.95
CA GLN A 174 18.72 -18.34 11.73
C GLN A 174 17.25 -18.01 11.98
N ILE A 175 16.93 -16.73 12.28
CA ILE A 175 15.55 -16.27 12.46
C ILE A 175 14.72 -16.46 11.19
N VAL A 176 15.28 -16.13 10.03
CA VAL A 176 14.63 -16.33 8.73
C VAL A 176 14.49 -17.82 8.41
N SER A 177 15.52 -18.62 8.67
CA SER A 177 15.44 -20.07 8.49
C SER A 177 14.31 -20.67 9.36
N ASN A 178 14.24 -20.30 10.63
CA ASN A 178 13.17 -20.75 11.51
C ASN A 178 11.79 -20.30 11.04
N TYR A 179 11.66 -19.06 10.52
CA TYR A 179 10.42 -18.58 9.93
C TYR A 179 10.02 -19.43 8.72
N ASN A 180 10.95 -19.68 7.80
CA ASN A 180 10.69 -20.45 6.58
C ASN A 180 10.37 -21.93 6.82
N ASN A 181 10.74 -22.47 7.99
CA ASN A 181 10.45 -23.85 8.42
C ASN A 181 9.26 -23.94 9.40
N THR A 182 8.60 -22.81 9.71
CA THR A 182 7.41 -22.79 10.59
C THR A 182 6.15 -22.68 9.74
N PRO A 183 5.08 -23.46 10.03
CA PRO A 183 3.81 -23.34 9.31
C PRO A 183 3.27 -21.91 9.31
N HIS A 184 2.97 -21.38 8.13
CA HIS A 184 2.47 -20.01 7.95
C HIS A 184 0.94 -20.00 7.98
N SER A 185 0.34 -19.07 8.74
CA SER A 185 -1.10 -18.98 8.96
C SER A 185 -1.95 -18.79 7.69
N SER A 186 -1.35 -18.33 6.56
CA SER A 186 -2.09 -18.12 5.31
C SER A 186 -2.40 -19.40 4.54
N HIS A 187 -1.60 -20.43 4.66
CA HIS A 187 -1.74 -21.70 3.93
C HIS A 187 -1.50 -22.97 4.78
N GLY A 188 -1.07 -22.81 6.02
CA GLY A 188 -0.92 -23.94 6.96
C GLY A 188 0.39 -24.74 6.83
N TYR A 189 1.26 -24.43 5.86
CA TYR A 189 2.51 -25.14 5.61
C TYR A 189 3.74 -24.28 5.88
N PRO A 190 4.91 -24.88 6.18
CA PRO A 190 6.18 -24.16 6.15
C PRO A 190 6.45 -23.56 4.76
N PRO A 191 6.86 -22.28 4.64
CA PRO A 191 7.18 -21.66 3.36
C PRO A 191 8.16 -22.47 2.49
N ASN A 192 9.12 -23.16 3.09
CA ASN A 192 10.06 -24.02 2.36
C ASN A 192 9.40 -25.22 1.69
N GLU A 193 8.30 -25.75 2.22
CA GLU A 193 7.61 -26.91 1.69
C GLU A 193 6.56 -26.57 0.63
N VAL A 194 6.09 -25.31 0.56
CA VAL A 194 5.01 -24.90 -0.33
C VAL A 194 5.35 -25.13 -1.80
N VAL A 195 6.63 -25.02 -2.19
CA VAL A 195 7.08 -25.24 -3.56
C VAL A 195 6.77 -26.67 -4.03
N ASN A 196 6.79 -27.65 -3.11
CA ASN A 196 6.55 -29.06 -3.39
C ASN A 196 5.08 -29.46 -3.27
N ARG A 197 4.18 -28.52 -2.95
CA ARG A 197 2.75 -28.79 -2.80
C ARG A 197 1.97 -28.51 -4.08
N PRO A 198 0.82 -29.18 -4.29
CA PRO A 198 -0.05 -28.90 -5.44
C PRO A 198 -0.45 -27.42 -5.47
N ARG A 199 -0.06 -26.72 -6.54
CA ARG A 199 -0.29 -25.27 -6.72
C ARG A 199 -1.75 -24.87 -6.52
N GLY A 200 -2.68 -25.67 -7.03
CA GLY A 200 -4.12 -25.40 -6.95
C GLY A 200 -4.66 -25.44 -5.53
N GLU A 201 -4.14 -26.31 -4.66
CA GLU A 201 -4.50 -26.41 -3.25
C GLU A 201 -4.06 -25.14 -2.51
N ILE A 202 -2.80 -24.78 -2.63
CA ILE A 202 -2.25 -23.56 -2.02
C ILE A 202 -2.99 -22.32 -2.51
N TYR A 203 -3.24 -22.22 -3.82
CA TYR A 203 -3.98 -21.09 -4.40
C TYR A 203 -5.39 -20.96 -3.81
N LYS A 204 -6.15 -22.05 -3.70
CA LYS A 204 -7.49 -22.05 -3.10
C LYS A 204 -7.47 -21.63 -1.63
N THR A 205 -6.46 -22.07 -0.87
CA THR A 205 -6.29 -21.70 0.53
C THR A 205 -5.92 -20.21 0.70
N LEU A 206 -5.00 -19.71 -0.12
CA LEU A 206 -4.60 -18.29 -0.10
C LEU A 206 -5.74 -17.36 -0.54
N TYR A 207 -6.53 -17.79 -1.52
CA TYR A 207 -7.53 -16.97 -2.20
C TYR A 207 -8.90 -17.66 -2.24
N PRO A 208 -9.51 -17.98 -1.09
CA PRO A 208 -10.81 -18.61 -1.06
C PRO A 208 -11.84 -17.74 -1.78
N ASN A 209 -12.64 -18.36 -2.65
CA ASN A 209 -13.77 -17.72 -3.33
C ASN A 209 -14.87 -17.42 -2.31
N LYS A 210 -14.79 -16.27 -1.67
CA LYS A 210 -15.91 -15.74 -0.89
C LYS A 210 -16.80 -14.95 -1.83
N SER A 211 -17.84 -15.58 -2.31
CA SER A 211 -18.89 -14.93 -3.09
C SER A 211 -19.77 -14.06 -2.16
N LEU A 212 -19.22 -12.92 -1.73
CA LEU A 212 -20.00 -11.89 -1.06
C LEU A 212 -20.66 -11.04 -2.16
N LYS A 213 -21.99 -11.12 -2.29
CA LYS A 213 -22.76 -10.18 -3.10
C LYS A 213 -22.67 -8.80 -2.45
N ILE A 214 -21.73 -7.97 -2.88
CA ILE A 214 -21.63 -6.57 -2.43
C ILE A 214 -22.23 -5.70 -3.51
N GLN A 215 -23.22 -4.91 -3.12
CA GLN A 215 -23.75 -3.86 -3.97
C GLN A 215 -22.85 -2.62 -3.88
N CYS A 216 -22.40 -2.11 -5.03
CA CYS A 216 -21.65 -0.87 -5.08
C CYS A 216 -22.56 0.31 -4.67
N ARG A 217 -22.11 1.07 -3.67
CA ARG A 217 -22.92 2.14 -3.07
C ARG A 217 -23.02 3.39 -3.95
N LEU A 218 -22.02 3.63 -4.79
CA LEU A 218 -22.00 4.77 -5.69
C LEU A 218 -22.26 4.28 -7.11
N LYS A 219 -22.89 5.13 -7.93
CA LYS A 219 -23.28 4.86 -9.32
C LYS A 219 -22.41 5.68 -10.27
N LYS A 220 -22.34 5.26 -11.54
CA LYS A 220 -21.73 6.07 -12.61
C LYS A 220 -22.53 7.39 -12.71
N GLY A 221 -21.80 8.49 -12.81
CA GLY A 221 -22.38 9.82 -12.83
C GLY A 221 -22.48 10.50 -11.47
N ASP A 222 -22.37 9.77 -10.35
CA ASP A 222 -22.39 10.37 -9.02
C ASP A 222 -21.23 11.36 -8.86
N LEU A 223 -21.55 12.48 -8.20
CA LEU A 223 -20.60 13.52 -7.87
C LEU A 223 -19.97 13.22 -6.49
N VAL A 224 -18.66 13.33 -6.44
CA VAL A 224 -17.90 12.95 -5.23
C VAL A 224 -16.73 13.91 -5.00
N ARG A 225 -16.34 14.05 -3.77
CA ARG A 225 -15.04 14.61 -3.38
C ARG A 225 -14.07 13.46 -3.10
N ILE A 226 -12.81 13.63 -3.43
CA ILE A 226 -11.77 12.65 -3.16
C ILE A 226 -11.02 12.97 -1.88
N ILE A 227 -10.49 11.93 -1.23
CA ILE A 227 -9.68 12.10 -0.03
C ILE A 227 -8.39 12.84 -0.37
N ARG A 228 -8.05 13.89 0.40
CA ARG A 228 -6.77 14.59 0.28
C ARG A 228 -5.65 13.78 0.93
N GLU A 229 -4.49 13.82 0.32
CA GLU A 229 -3.27 13.37 0.99
C GLU A 229 -2.83 14.45 1.99
N LYS A 230 -2.67 14.04 3.25
CA LYS A 230 -2.17 14.94 4.28
C LYS A 230 -0.67 15.19 4.08
N GLY A 231 -0.28 16.45 4.07
CA GLY A 231 1.11 16.84 4.21
C GLY A 231 1.70 16.35 5.55
N ARG A 232 3.01 16.13 5.58
CA ARG A 232 3.72 15.53 6.75
C ARG A 232 3.55 16.34 8.05
N LEU A 233 3.33 17.65 7.94
CA LEU A 233 3.17 18.60 9.06
C LEU A 233 1.75 19.17 9.18
N GLU A 234 0.79 18.64 8.43
CA GLU A 234 -0.56 19.18 8.36
C GLU A 234 -1.36 18.83 9.62
N LYS A 235 -1.92 19.85 10.27
CA LYS A 235 -2.67 19.71 11.52
C LYS A 235 -4.01 18.98 11.32
N GLY A 236 -4.58 18.43 12.39
CA GLY A 236 -5.76 17.56 12.35
C GLY A 236 -7.07 18.23 11.92
N TYR A 237 -7.13 19.55 11.96
CA TYR A 237 -8.29 20.37 11.60
C TYR A 237 -8.33 20.85 10.14
N THR A 238 -7.34 20.45 9.32
CA THR A 238 -7.31 20.79 7.90
C THR A 238 -8.37 20.02 7.11
N PRO A 239 -8.78 20.51 5.92
CA PRO A 239 -9.72 19.84 5.05
C PRO A 239 -9.29 18.40 4.76
N LYS A 240 -10.22 17.46 4.80
CA LYS A 240 -9.95 16.03 4.59
C LYS A 240 -10.28 15.56 3.18
N TRP A 241 -11.11 16.31 2.50
CA TRP A 241 -11.60 16.03 1.17
C TRP A 241 -11.20 17.15 0.21
N SER A 242 -11.17 16.85 -1.08
CA SER A 242 -10.90 17.86 -2.11
C SER A 242 -11.94 18.97 -2.08
N GLU A 243 -11.51 20.19 -2.40
CA GLU A 243 -12.42 21.31 -2.67
C GLU A 243 -13.12 21.10 -4.00
N GLU A 244 -12.39 20.57 -4.97
CA GLU A 244 -12.93 20.18 -6.26
C GLU A 244 -13.89 18.99 -6.15
N ILE A 245 -14.87 18.99 -7.04
CA ILE A 245 -15.85 17.92 -7.18
C ILE A 245 -15.52 17.14 -8.45
N TYR A 246 -15.65 15.84 -8.33
CA TYR A 246 -15.37 14.88 -9.39
C TYR A 246 -16.60 14.05 -9.69
N LYS A 247 -16.65 13.50 -10.90
CA LYS A 247 -17.73 12.61 -11.36
C LYS A 247 -17.22 11.18 -11.48
N ILE A 248 -18.02 10.21 -11.04
CA ILE A 248 -17.69 8.79 -11.24
C ILE A 248 -17.86 8.44 -12.70
N SER A 249 -16.76 8.10 -13.37
CA SER A 249 -16.75 7.76 -14.80
C SER A 249 -16.99 6.27 -15.03
N ASN A 250 -16.47 5.39 -14.15
CA ASN A 250 -16.62 3.96 -14.29
C ASN A 250 -16.62 3.26 -12.92
N ILE A 251 -17.29 2.12 -12.84
CA ILE A 251 -17.35 1.25 -11.66
C ILE A 251 -16.94 -0.14 -12.11
N ARG A 252 -16.04 -0.75 -11.34
CA ARG A 252 -15.69 -2.15 -11.51
C ARG A 252 -15.89 -2.89 -10.20
N GLN A 253 -16.38 -4.12 -10.30
CA GLN A 253 -16.59 -5.01 -9.18
C GLN A 253 -15.88 -6.34 -9.43
N SER A 254 -15.18 -6.83 -8.42
CA SER A 254 -14.61 -8.17 -8.42
C SER A 254 -14.54 -8.68 -6.98
N ASN A 255 -14.97 -9.92 -6.74
CA ASN A 255 -14.85 -10.63 -5.46
C ASN A 255 -15.21 -9.75 -4.23
N ALA A 256 -16.43 -9.22 -4.20
CA ALA A 256 -16.93 -8.42 -3.09
C ALA A 256 -16.27 -7.04 -2.89
N VAL A 257 -15.54 -6.53 -3.86
CA VAL A 257 -14.91 -5.21 -3.81
C VAL A 257 -15.38 -4.36 -4.99
N CYS A 258 -15.86 -3.14 -4.68
CA CYS A 258 -16.13 -2.13 -5.68
C CYS A 258 -14.98 -1.14 -5.71
N TRP A 259 -14.54 -0.76 -6.91
CA TRP A 259 -13.62 0.37 -7.12
C TRP A 259 -14.10 1.25 -8.26
N TYR A 260 -13.75 2.50 -8.16
CA TYR A 260 -14.30 3.58 -8.96
C TYR A 260 -13.19 4.26 -9.74
N LYS A 261 -13.47 4.62 -10.99
CA LYS A 261 -12.70 5.63 -11.71
C LYS A 261 -13.44 6.95 -11.62
N VAL A 262 -12.68 8.01 -11.44
CA VAL A 262 -13.23 9.37 -11.34
C VAL A 262 -12.62 10.28 -12.40
N GLN A 263 -13.34 11.30 -12.80
CA GLN A 263 -12.93 12.34 -13.71
C GLN A 263 -13.36 13.71 -13.19
N SER A 264 -12.71 14.78 -13.63
CA SER A 264 -13.15 16.13 -13.35
C SER A 264 -14.53 16.37 -13.97
N ILE A 265 -15.17 17.48 -13.64
CA ILE A 265 -16.45 17.88 -14.26
C ILE A 265 -16.28 18.05 -15.76
N ASP A 266 -15.13 18.59 -16.20
CA ASP A 266 -14.78 18.81 -17.61
C ASP A 266 -14.40 17.52 -18.37
N GLY A 267 -14.49 16.36 -17.71
CA GLY A 267 -14.25 15.05 -18.34
C GLY A 267 -12.82 14.55 -18.30
N VAL A 268 -11.86 15.25 -17.69
CA VAL A 268 -10.47 14.82 -17.57
C VAL A 268 -10.37 13.67 -16.56
N ALA A 269 -9.91 12.49 -17.00
CA ALA A 269 -9.80 11.33 -16.17
C ALA A 269 -8.65 11.45 -15.15
N LEU A 270 -8.94 11.20 -13.88
CA LEU A 270 -7.91 11.10 -12.86
C LEU A 270 -7.20 9.74 -12.90
N LYS A 271 -5.89 9.78 -12.76
CA LYS A 271 -5.04 8.58 -12.71
C LYS A 271 -5.31 7.76 -11.46
N GLY A 272 -5.59 6.46 -11.58
CA GLY A 272 -5.76 5.55 -10.47
C GLY A 272 -7.17 4.98 -10.33
N VAL A 273 -7.40 4.32 -9.19
CA VAL A 273 -8.69 3.74 -8.80
C VAL A 273 -8.98 4.09 -7.34
N TRP A 274 -10.25 4.27 -7.03
CA TRP A 274 -10.72 4.76 -5.75
C TRP A 274 -11.65 3.74 -5.10
N TYR A 275 -11.56 3.62 -3.77
CA TYR A 275 -12.52 2.84 -2.99
C TYR A 275 -13.57 3.75 -2.39
N TYR A 276 -14.72 3.19 -2.03
CA TYR A 276 -15.82 3.94 -1.45
C TYR A 276 -15.41 4.86 -0.28
N TYR A 277 -14.54 4.42 0.62
CA TYR A 277 -14.10 5.24 1.76
C TYR A 277 -13.19 6.42 1.39
N GLN A 278 -12.65 6.42 0.18
CA GLN A 278 -11.83 7.50 -0.38
C GLN A 278 -12.67 8.53 -1.16
N LEU A 279 -13.96 8.28 -1.24
CA LEU A 279 -14.93 9.09 -1.94
C LEU A 279 -16.00 9.58 -0.97
N ASN A 280 -16.25 10.87 -0.96
CA ASN A 280 -17.34 11.50 -0.24
C ASN A 280 -18.41 11.91 -1.23
N PHE A 281 -19.59 11.28 -1.13
CA PHE A 281 -20.72 11.60 -1.99
C PHE A 281 -21.20 13.03 -1.73
N VAL A 282 -21.39 13.80 -2.77
CA VAL A 282 -21.92 15.17 -2.74
C VAL A 282 -23.42 15.12 -3.02
N SER A 283 -24.21 15.75 -2.18
CA SER A 283 -25.67 15.80 -2.37
C SER A 283 -26.01 16.59 -3.65
N ARG A 284 -26.91 16.06 -4.49
CA ARG A 284 -27.32 16.70 -5.75
C ARG A 284 -27.89 18.11 -5.61
N ASN A 285 -28.39 18.47 -4.43
CA ASN A 285 -29.05 19.76 -4.18
C ASN A 285 -28.11 20.97 -3.98
N VAL A 286 -26.78 20.75 -4.01
CA VAL A 286 -25.78 21.83 -3.78
C VAL A 286 -25.24 22.41 -5.10
N HIS A 287 -25.74 21.97 -6.27
CA HIS A 287 -24.89 21.99 -7.46
C HIS A 287 -25.15 22.96 -8.55
N THR A 288 -26.26 23.63 -8.59
CA THR A 288 -26.59 24.40 -9.79
C THR A 288 -26.52 25.92 -9.61
N SER A 289 -26.42 26.41 -8.38
CA SER A 289 -26.45 27.87 -8.14
C SER A 289 -25.09 28.56 -8.03
N GLY A 290 -23.98 27.80 -7.91
CA GLY A 290 -22.66 28.40 -7.70
C GLY A 290 -21.74 28.47 -8.94
N LEU A 291 -21.93 27.55 -9.88
CA LEU A 291 -21.01 27.43 -11.03
C LEU A 291 -21.48 28.22 -12.25
N GLU A 292 -22.74 28.60 -12.34
CA GLU A 292 -23.26 29.45 -13.40
C GLU A 292 -23.03 30.95 -13.17
N SER A 293 -22.86 31.40 -11.91
CA SER A 293 -22.62 32.81 -11.59
C SER A 293 -21.20 33.26 -11.91
N ASP A 294 -20.19 32.40 -11.82
CA ASP A 294 -18.81 32.77 -12.08
C ASP A 294 -18.46 32.75 -13.61
N ALA A 295 -19.21 31.97 -14.39
CA ALA A 295 -19.04 31.91 -15.83
C ALA A 295 -19.70 33.12 -16.55
N ILE A 296 -20.72 33.76 -15.97
CA ILE A 296 -21.43 34.90 -16.55
C ILE A 296 -20.71 36.22 -16.25
N GLN A 297 -20.00 36.31 -15.09
CA GLN A 297 -19.25 37.53 -14.76
C GLN A 297 -17.92 37.68 -15.51
N SER A 298 -17.35 36.60 -16.05
CA SER A 298 -16.12 36.67 -16.85
C SER A 298 -16.34 37.08 -18.32
N ASN A 299 -17.60 37.10 -18.81
CA ASN A 299 -17.93 37.47 -20.21
C ASN A 299 -18.54 38.87 -20.37
N SER A 300 -18.71 39.62 -19.27
CA SER A 300 -19.25 41.02 -19.37
C SER A 300 -18.19 42.10 -19.24
N ASN A 301 -16.89 41.74 -19.19
CA ASN A 301 -15.76 42.68 -19.18
C ASN A 301 -14.75 42.36 -20.30
N LYS A 302 -15.22 42.28 -21.54
CA LYS A 302 -14.39 42.45 -22.74
C LYS A 302 -15.13 43.30 -23.76
#